data_bdcc628737eafc33b4077547bdbb27d1
#
_entry.id   bdcc628737eafc33b4077547bdbb27d1
#
_cell.length_a   1.000
_cell.length_b   1.000
_cell.length_c   1.000
_cell.angle_alpha   90.00
_cell.angle_beta   90.00
_cell.angle_gamma   90.00
#
_symmetry.space_group_name_H-M   'P 1'
#
loop_
_entity.id
_entity.type
_entity.pdbx_description
1 polymer ?
#
loop_
_entity_poly.entity_id
_entity_poly.type
_entity_poly.pdbx_seq_one_letter_code
_entity_poly.pdbx_strand_id
1 'polypeptide(L)'
;MKRLMWLGLLIVSFFVACEEIIHVDLNAADPRYVIEAELTNLSAVQTIRISQTVSFDSELPSKPINDAQVMVRSSRGRTFAFHPIGNGYYRHNDLIPRDDSDYLLTVDVGGEEFSAVERMRDFVPVDSLGALEETIFNETSYSILVKFTDPRGEDNYYKYLVSVNGQPFRFLQALNDKYNDGLYVTHQLLDFMRPFALGDSIVVRRQSISKPVFDYWNEVQMINPGSAAPANPKSNISNGAFGYFSISNTKEYGIAIRSVDFYNGENE
;
A
#
# COMPACT_ATOMS: atom_id res chain seq x y z
N MET A 1 -5.81 -34.22 -61.35
CA MET A 1 -6.97 -33.75 -60.58
C MET A 1 -7.18 -34.52 -59.27
N LYS A 2 -7.27 -35.85 -59.26
CA LYS A 2 -7.53 -36.64 -58.04
C LYS A 2 -6.43 -36.47 -56.94
N ARG A 3 -5.15 -36.33 -57.24
CA ARG A 3 -4.06 -36.13 -56.25
C ARG A 3 -4.12 -34.73 -55.59
N LEU A 4 -4.55 -33.71 -56.33
CA LEU A 4 -4.69 -32.35 -55.76
C LEU A 4 -5.91 -32.26 -54.81
N MET A 5 -6.94 -33.03 -55.08
CA MET A 5 -8.12 -33.12 -54.24
C MET A 5 -7.84 -33.79 -52.87
N TRP A 6 -6.97 -34.80 -52.84
CA TRP A 6 -6.49 -35.45 -51.61
C TRP A 6 -5.57 -34.55 -50.78
N LEU A 7 -4.74 -33.71 -51.41
CA LEU A 7 -3.91 -32.73 -50.75
C LEU A 7 -4.75 -31.64 -50.07
N GLY A 8 -5.82 -31.17 -50.71
CA GLY A 8 -6.76 -30.23 -50.14
C GLY A 8 -7.51 -30.79 -48.91
N LEU A 9 -7.90 -32.05 -48.96
CA LEU A 9 -8.58 -32.71 -47.87
C LEU A 9 -7.67 -32.89 -46.63
N LEU A 10 -6.36 -33.10 -46.83
CA LEU A 10 -5.38 -33.25 -45.77
C LEU A 10 -5.08 -31.94 -45.06
N ILE A 11 -5.14 -30.81 -45.80
CA ILE A 11 -4.90 -29.46 -45.23
C ILE A 11 -6.09 -29.02 -44.35
N VAL A 12 -7.33 -29.39 -44.70
CA VAL A 12 -8.52 -29.02 -43.94
C VAL A 12 -8.57 -29.74 -42.57
N SER A 13 -7.98 -30.94 -42.45
CA SER A 13 -7.95 -31.67 -41.15
C SER A 13 -7.02 -31.07 -40.12
N PHE A 14 -6.11 -30.15 -40.48
CA PHE A 14 -5.23 -29.47 -39.53
C PHE A 14 -5.84 -28.26 -38.81
N PHE A 15 -7.04 -27.82 -39.21
CA PHE A 15 -7.74 -26.71 -38.60
C PHE A 15 -8.79 -27.09 -37.57
N VAL A 16 -8.93 -28.37 -37.20
CA VAL A 16 -9.72 -28.79 -36.07
C VAL A 16 -8.82 -28.79 -34.82
N ALA A 17 -8.37 -27.61 -34.41
CA ALA A 17 -7.84 -27.39 -33.08
C ALA A 17 -9.04 -27.45 -32.13
N CYS A 18 -9.20 -28.51 -31.38
CA CYS A 18 -10.06 -28.51 -30.22
C CYS A 18 -9.52 -27.44 -29.27
N GLU A 19 -10.22 -26.33 -29.11
CA GLU A 19 -10.08 -25.51 -27.91
C GLU A 19 -10.61 -26.34 -26.74
N GLU A 20 -9.69 -26.98 -26.03
CA GLU A 20 -10.02 -27.56 -24.75
C GLU A 20 -10.24 -26.36 -23.80
N ILE A 21 -11.50 -26.05 -23.53
CA ILE A 21 -11.84 -25.10 -22.47
C ILE A 21 -11.38 -25.77 -21.20
N ILE A 22 -10.19 -25.40 -20.74
CA ILE A 22 -9.71 -25.76 -19.41
C ILE A 22 -10.66 -25.05 -18.45
N HIS A 23 -11.67 -25.76 -17.98
CA HIS A 23 -12.38 -25.38 -16.78
C HIS A 23 -11.37 -25.52 -15.63
N VAL A 24 -10.58 -24.49 -15.41
CA VAL A 24 -9.87 -24.33 -14.14
C VAL A 24 -11.00 -24.18 -13.13
N ASP A 25 -11.27 -25.27 -12.42
CA ASP A 25 -12.08 -25.22 -11.21
C ASP A 25 -11.29 -24.31 -10.25
N LEU A 26 -11.52 -23.02 -10.33
CA LEU A 26 -11.06 -22.04 -9.37
C LEU A 26 -11.88 -22.31 -8.12
N ASN A 27 -11.56 -23.45 -7.45
CA ASN A 27 -12.10 -23.76 -6.15
C ASN A 27 -12.00 -22.48 -5.35
N ALA A 28 -13.15 -21.90 -5.04
CA ALA A 28 -13.24 -20.68 -4.27
C ALA A 28 -12.42 -20.92 -3.00
N ALA A 29 -11.25 -20.29 -2.92
CA ALA A 29 -10.45 -20.35 -1.71
C ALA A 29 -11.37 -19.94 -0.56
N ASP A 30 -11.31 -20.65 0.56
CA ASP A 30 -12.12 -20.34 1.73
C ASP A 30 -12.05 -18.85 2.01
N PRO A 31 -13.22 -18.18 2.20
CA PRO A 31 -13.25 -16.75 2.45
C PRO A 31 -12.39 -16.40 3.67
N ARG A 32 -11.45 -15.47 3.53
CA ARG A 32 -10.55 -15.02 4.59
C ARG A 32 -10.90 -13.62 5.07
N TYR A 33 -10.69 -13.36 6.34
CA TYR A 33 -10.84 -12.03 6.89
C TYR A 33 -9.70 -11.12 6.40
N VAL A 34 -10.05 -9.87 6.11
CA VAL A 34 -9.13 -8.80 5.73
C VAL A 34 -9.25 -7.72 6.78
N ILE A 35 -8.15 -7.40 7.46
CA ILE A 35 -8.10 -6.39 8.51
C ILE A 35 -7.15 -5.29 8.04
N GLU A 36 -7.69 -4.09 7.86
CA GLU A 36 -6.95 -2.90 7.42
C GLU A 36 -6.94 -1.90 8.60
N ALA A 37 -5.88 -1.93 9.37
CA ALA A 37 -5.72 -1.12 10.57
C ALA A 37 -4.49 -0.21 10.44
N GLU A 38 -4.72 1.03 10.01
CA GLU A 38 -3.69 2.04 9.90
C GLU A 38 -3.98 3.20 10.85
N LEU A 39 -3.20 3.30 11.91
CA LEU A 39 -3.33 4.33 12.93
C LEU A 39 -2.16 5.30 12.86
N THR A 40 -2.46 6.60 12.99
CA THR A 40 -1.45 7.66 12.87
C THR A 40 -1.60 8.70 13.98
N ASN A 41 -0.54 9.48 14.19
CA ASN A 41 -0.56 10.62 15.12
C ASN A 41 -1.26 11.87 14.58
N LEU A 42 -1.75 11.85 13.34
CA LEU A 42 -2.37 13.05 12.72
C LEU A 42 -3.75 13.38 13.28
N SER A 43 -4.44 12.40 13.85
CA SER A 43 -5.80 12.58 14.37
C SER A 43 -6.02 11.74 15.63
N ALA A 44 -6.87 12.23 16.53
CA ALA A 44 -7.39 11.41 17.64
C ALA A 44 -8.47 10.42 17.18
N VAL A 45 -9.09 10.66 16.04
CA VAL A 45 -10.07 9.77 15.43
C VAL A 45 -9.35 8.75 14.58
N GLN A 46 -9.43 7.49 15.02
CA GLN A 46 -8.83 6.36 14.32
C GLN A 46 -9.92 5.44 13.75
N THR A 47 -9.64 4.83 12.60
CA THR A 47 -10.59 3.94 11.93
C THR A 47 -9.89 2.66 11.48
N ILE A 48 -10.54 1.53 11.70
CA ILE A 48 -10.11 0.20 11.26
C ILE A 48 -11.21 -0.36 10.36
N ARG A 49 -10.84 -1.03 9.29
CA ARG A 49 -11.79 -1.71 8.41
C ARG A 49 -11.62 -3.21 8.50
N ILE A 50 -12.73 -3.93 8.61
CA ILE A 50 -12.77 -5.39 8.61
C ILE A 50 -13.73 -5.84 7.52
N SER A 51 -13.25 -6.72 6.68
CA SER A 51 -14.03 -7.32 5.61
C SER A 51 -13.65 -8.79 5.41
N GLN A 52 -14.36 -9.47 4.55
CA GLN A 52 -14.05 -10.84 4.13
C GLN A 52 -13.86 -10.85 2.62
N THR A 53 -12.90 -11.64 2.15
CA THR A 53 -12.72 -11.88 0.72
C THR A 53 -13.97 -12.55 0.16
N VAL A 54 -14.24 -12.30 -1.11
CA VAL A 54 -15.30 -12.95 -1.89
C VAL A 54 -14.65 -13.75 -3.01
N SER A 55 -15.39 -14.68 -3.61
CA SER A 55 -14.91 -15.43 -4.76
C SER A 55 -14.61 -14.48 -5.93
N PHE A 56 -13.70 -14.91 -6.82
CA PHE A 56 -13.23 -14.12 -7.96
C PHE A 56 -14.36 -13.71 -8.93
N ASP A 57 -15.44 -14.49 -9.00
CA ASP A 57 -16.61 -14.26 -9.81
C ASP A 57 -17.66 -13.33 -9.17
N SER A 58 -17.40 -12.86 -7.95
CA SER A 58 -18.30 -11.93 -7.24
C SER A 58 -18.21 -10.52 -7.83
N GLU A 59 -19.36 -9.89 -8.01
CA GLU A 59 -19.45 -8.46 -8.41
C GLU A 59 -19.01 -7.52 -7.27
N LEU A 60 -18.96 -8.00 -6.02
CA LEU A 60 -18.57 -7.21 -4.86
C LEU A 60 -17.09 -7.41 -4.56
N PRO A 61 -16.32 -6.33 -4.30
CA PRO A 61 -14.90 -6.42 -4.02
C PRO A 61 -14.58 -7.07 -2.67
N SER A 62 -15.47 -7.00 -1.69
CA SER A 62 -15.36 -7.63 -0.36
C SER A 62 -16.68 -7.55 0.40
N LYS A 63 -16.85 -8.46 1.36
CA LYS A 63 -18.02 -8.46 2.26
C LYS A 63 -17.65 -7.73 3.56
N PRO A 64 -18.34 -6.63 3.93
CA PRO A 64 -18.05 -5.92 5.18
C PRO A 64 -18.48 -6.77 6.39
N ILE A 65 -17.66 -6.75 7.47
CA ILE A 65 -17.94 -7.38 8.76
C ILE A 65 -18.28 -6.27 9.76
N ASN A 66 -19.47 -6.31 10.38
CA ASN A 66 -19.97 -5.25 11.27
C ASN A 66 -20.15 -5.69 12.72
N ASP A 67 -19.89 -6.94 13.04
CA ASP A 67 -20.14 -7.61 14.32
C ASP A 67 -18.85 -8.06 15.04
N ALA A 68 -17.70 -7.62 14.58
CA ALA A 68 -16.43 -7.90 15.25
C ALA A 68 -16.27 -7.10 16.55
N GLN A 69 -15.55 -7.67 17.50
CA GLN A 69 -15.01 -6.95 18.65
C GLN A 69 -13.58 -6.50 18.33
N VAL A 70 -13.36 -5.18 18.33
CA VAL A 70 -12.09 -4.59 17.92
C VAL A 70 -11.49 -3.78 19.05
N MET A 71 -10.28 -4.12 19.48
CA MET A 71 -9.58 -3.45 20.56
C MET A 71 -8.12 -3.19 20.18
N VAL A 72 -7.61 -2.04 20.61
CA VAL A 72 -6.17 -1.72 20.57
C VAL A 72 -5.72 -1.46 22.01
N ARG A 73 -4.65 -2.12 22.44
CA ARG A 73 -4.07 -1.96 23.77
C ARG A 73 -2.64 -1.43 23.65
N SER A 74 -2.34 -0.34 24.32
CA SER A 74 -0.97 0.17 24.39
C SER A 74 -0.17 -0.51 25.48
N SER A 75 1.16 -0.59 25.33
CA SER A 75 2.11 -1.07 26.36
C SER A 75 2.06 -0.23 27.64
N ARG A 76 1.50 0.98 27.57
CA ARG A 76 1.26 1.86 28.73
C ARG A 76 -0.01 1.55 29.50
N GLY A 77 -0.70 0.43 29.18
CA GLY A 77 -1.87 -0.08 29.90
C GLY A 77 -3.21 0.51 29.47
N ARG A 78 -3.27 1.43 28.51
CA ARG A 78 -4.55 1.94 28.00
C ARG A 78 -5.13 0.96 26.97
N THR A 79 -6.47 0.76 27.04
CA THR A 79 -7.22 -0.02 26.05
C THR A 79 -8.21 0.88 25.34
N PHE A 80 -8.30 0.75 24.02
CA PHE A 80 -9.14 1.54 23.13
C PHE A 80 -10.08 0.59 22.40
N ALA A 81 -11.37 0.63 22.75
CA ALA A 81 -12.41 -0.12 22.04
C ALA A 81 -12.83 0.65 20.79
N PHE A 82 -12.89 -0.03 19.66
CA PHE A 82 -13.38 0.52 18.41
C PHE A 82 -14.82 0.08 18.20
N HIS A 83 -15.70 1.02 17.90
CA HIS A 83 -17.12 0.78 17.72
C HIS A 83 -17.51 0.77 16.24
N PRO A 84 -18.42 -0.13 15.81
CA PRO A 84 -18.85 -0.21 14.43
C PRO A 84 -19.58 1.06 14.00
N ILE A 85 -19.27 1.54 12.80
CA ILE A 85 -19.91 2.70 12.16
C ILE A 85 -20.52 2.35 10.79
N GLY A 86 -20.58 1.05 10.47
CA GLY A 86 -21.14 0.53 9.23
C GLY A 86 -20.08 0.22 8.16
N ASN A 87 -20.47 -0.56 7.17
CA ASN A 87 -19.62 -0.98 6.02
C ASN A 87 -18.28 -1.61 6.41
N GLY A 88 -18.23 -2.33 7.56
CA GLY A 88 -17.02 -2.94 8.07
C GLY A 88 -16.06 -1.97 8.74
N TYR A 89 -16.43 -0.70 8.91
CA TYR A 89 -15.60 0.29 9.60
C TYR A 89 -15.91 0.34 11.09
N TYR A 90 -14.82 0.44 11.87
CA TYR A 90 -14.82 0.58 13.33
C TYR A 90 -14.03 1.82 13.69
N ARG A 91 -14.53 2.61 14.64
CA ARG A 91 -13.95 3.90 15.02
C ARG A 91 -13.69 4.00 16.52
N HIS A 92 -12.56 4.62 16.85
CA HIS A 92 -12.28 5.17 18.17
C HIS A 92 -11.95 6.66 18.05
N ASN A 93 -12.44 7.50 18.99
CA ASN A 93 -12.38 8.96 18.84
C ASN A 93 -11.32 9.65 19.73
N ASP A 94 -10.59 8.89 20.56
CA ASP A 94 -9.60 9.46 21.49
C ASP A 94 -8.35 8.57 21.58
N LEU A 95 -7.75 8.27 20.42
CA LEU A 95 -6.49 7.55 20.33
C LEU A 95 -5.51 8.36 19.47
N ILE A 96 -4.56 9.04 20.12
CA ILE A 96 -3.36 9.55 19.45
C ILE A 96 -2.22 8.60 19.80
N PRO A 97 -1.72 7.81 18.84
CA PRO A 97 -0.55 6.96 19.06
C PRO A 97 0.67 7.80 19.47
N ARG A 98 1.52 7.23 20.32
CA ARG A 98 2.72 7.90 20.84
C ARG A 98 3.97 7.11 20.50
N ASP A 99 5.02 7.84 20.27
CA ASP A 99 6.35 7.29 20.06
C ASP A 99 6.77 6.38 21.24
N ASP A 100 7.65 5.45 20.95
CA ASP A 100 8.20 4.51 21.93
C ASP A 100 7.15 3.68 22.69
N SER A 101 6.04 3.38 22.05
CA SER A 101 4.97 2.54 22.60
C SER A 101 4.63 1.40 21.65
N ASP A 102 4.46 0.21 22.23
CA ASP A 102 3.91 -0.93 21.50
C ASP A 102 2.39 -0.92 21.61
N TYR A 103 1.74 -1.41 20.58
CA TYR A 103 0.29 -1.51 20.49
C TYR A 103 -0.08 -2.92 20.02
N LEU A 104 -0.96 -3.56 20.77
CA LEU A 104 -1.57 -4.85 20.41
C LEU A 104 -2.96 -4.58 19.85
N LEU A 105 -3.17 -4.93 18.60
CA LEU A 105 -4.49 -5.06 18.00
C LEU A 105 -5.05 -6.44 18.33
N THR A 106 -6.32 -6.51 18.74
CA THR A 106 -7.10 -7.75 18.86
C THR A 106 -8.43 -7.55 18.15
N VAL A 107 -8.77 -8.50 17.30
CA VAL A 107 -10.03 -8.55 16.55
C VAL A 107 -10.65 -9.92 16.77
N ASP A 108 -11.85 -9.99 17.35
CA ASP A 108 -12.64 -11.21 17.45
C ASP A 108 -13.82 -11.13 16.47
N VAL A 109 -13.95 -12.14 15.65
CA VAL A 109 -15.07 -12.29 14.71
C VAL A 109 -15.69 -13.67 14.94
N GLY A 110 -16.84 -13.71 15.60
CA GLY A 110 -17.56 -14.97 15.83
C GLY A 110 -16.80 -16.00 16.68
N GLY A 111 -15.88 -15.57 17.53
CA GLY A 111 -15.06 -16.42 18.39
C GLY A 111 -13.71 -16.82 17.76
N GLU A 112 -13.40 -16.31 16.57
CA GLU A 112 -12.07 -16.42 15.96
C GLU A 112 -11.28 -15.15 16.24
N GLU A 113 -10.13 -15.28 16.94
CA GLU A 113 -9.29 -14.16 17.34
C GLU A 113 -8.13 -13.95 16.39
N PHE A 114 -7.95 -12.70 15.96
CA PHE A 114 -6.82 -12.20 15.18
C PHE A 114 -6.06 -11.15 15.98
N SER A 115 -4.74 -11.17 15.91
CA SER A 115 -3.92 -10.22 16.63
C SER A 115 -2.69 -9.79 15.85
N ALA A 116 -2.20 -8.59 16.16
CA ALA A 116 -0.93 -8.09 15.66
C ALA A 116 -0.33 -7.11 16.67
N VAL A 117 1.00 -7.06 16.72
CA VAL A 117 1.73 -6.11 17.56
C VAL A 117 2.54 -5.19 16.66
N GLU A 118 2.40 -3.89 16.87
CA GLU A 118 3.19 -2.87 16.19
C GLU A 118 3.76 -1.85 17.19
N ARG A 119 4.96 -1.38 16.87
CA ARG A 119 5.63 -0.31 17.62
C ARG A 119 5.62 0.96 16.77
N MET A 120 5.18 2.07 17.34
CA MET A 120 5.32 3.37 16.69
C MET A 120 6.80 3.74 16.63
N ARG A 121 7.30 3.94 15.42
CA ARG A 121 8.68 4.34 15.15
C ARG A 121 8.84 5.84 15.28
N ASP A 122 10.05 6.27 15.64
CA ASP A 122 10.40 7.69 15.63
C ASP A 122 10.26 8.28 14.22
N PHE A 123 9.94 9.55 14.17
CA PHE A 123 9.85 10.24 12.89
C PHE A 123 11.21 10.81 12.50
N VAL A 124 11.73 10.40 11.35
CA VAL A 124 12.93 10.97 10.76
C VAL A 124 12.55 12.28 10.07
N PRO A 125 13.03 13.46 10.51
CA PRO A 125 12.66 14.76 9.94
C PRO A 125 12.99 14.85 8.47
N VAL A 126 12.16 15.60 7.71
CA VAL A 126 12.44 15.99 6.33
C VAL A 126 13.05 17.38 6.34
N ASP A 127 14.21 17.54 5.72
CA ASP A 127 14.90 18.82 5.65
C ASP A 127 14.29 19.72 4.57
N SER A 128 13.97 19.15 3.41
CA SER A 128 13.36 19.92 2.31
C SER A 128 12.61 19.02 1.33
N LEU A 129 11.66 19.66 0.61
CA LEU A 129 11.06 19.11 -0.60
C LEU A 129 11.52 19.91 -1.81
N GLY A 130 11.63 19.24 -2.94
CA GLY A 130 11.87 19.83 -4.26
C GLY A 130 11.02 19.14 -5.32
N ALA A 131 10.94 19.76 -6.48
CA ALA A 131 10.42 19.15 -7.68
C ALA A 131 11.55 18.99 -8.70
N LEU A 132 11.53 17.90 -9.45
CA LEU A 132 12.48 17.61 -10.53
C LEU A 132 11.69 17.43 -11.82
N GLU A 133 12.11 18.13 -12.86
CA GLU A 133 11.66 17.92 -14.22
C GLU A 133 12.69 17.09 -14.97
N GLU A 134 12.26 16.04 -15.61
CA GLU A 134 13.10 15.14 -16.40
C GLU A 134 12.41 14.87 -17.74
N THR A 135 13.21 14.71 -18.79
CA THR A 135 12.70 14.24 -20.09
C THR A 135 12.98 12.74 -20.20
N ILE A 136 11.92 11.93 -20.18
CA ILE A 136 11.98 10.48 -20.32
C ILE A 136 11.31 10.10 -21.65
N PHE A 137 12.03 9.48 -22.59
CA PHE A 137 11.53 9.10 -23.92
C PHE A 137 10.80 10.24 -24.67
N ASN A 138 11.34 11.46 -24.63
CA ASN A 138 10.78 12.70 -25.20
C ASN A 138 9.46 13.19 -24.55
N GLU A 139 9.11 12.66 -23.39
CA GLU A 139 8.00 13.14 -22.58
C GLU A 139 8.53 13.83 -21.32
N THR A 140 7.96 14.98 -20.97
CA THR A 140 8.29 15.67 -19.72
C THR A 140 7.64 14.95 -18.56
N SER A 141 8.44 14.57 -17.57
CA SER A 141 8.01 13.90 -16.35
C SER A 141 8.41 14.75 -15.13
N TYR A 142 7.55 14.74 -14.12
CA TYR A 142 7.80 15.45 -12.87
C TYR A 142 7.87 14.46 -11.71
N SER A 143 8.82 14.68 -10.80
CA SER A 143 8.96 13.92 -9.57
C SER A 143 9.11 14.84 -8.37
N ILE A 144 8.75 14.34 -7.19
CA ILE A 144 8.96 15.05 -5.92
C ILE A 144 10.20 14.48 -5.25
N LEU A 145 11.11 15.38 -4.86
CA LEU A 145 12.31 15.05 -4.12
C LEU A 145 12.07 15.30 -2.63
N VAL A 146 12.26 14.26 -1.80
CA VAL A 146 12.21 14.35 -0.34
C VAL A 146 13.61 14.17 0.18
N LYS A 147 14.19 15.22 0.76
CA LYS A 147 15.58 15.25 1.25
C LYS A 147 15.61 15.23 2.77
N PHE A 148 16.48 14.37 3.32
CA PHE A 148 16.64 14.21 4.77
C PHE A 148 17.96 13.53 5.10
N THR A 149 18.36 13.61 6.36
CA THR A 149 19.47 12.82 6.90
C THR A 149 18.93 11.55 7.54
N ASP A 150 19.38 10.40 7.08
CA ASP A 150 18.98 9.11 7.64
C ASP A 150 19.73 8.84 8.96
N PRO A 151 19.08 8.34 10.04
CA PRO A 151 19.73 7.99 11.29
C PRO A 151 20.68 6.80 11.11
N ARG A 152 21.90 6.93 11.61
CA ARG A 152 22.90 5.86 11.49
C ARG A 152 22.64 4.70 12.46
N GLY A 153 22.72 3.47 11.96
CA GLY A 153 22.67 2.24 12.75
C GLY A 153 21.24 1.82 13.13
N GLU A 154 20.24 2.36 12.46
CA GLU A 154 18.85 2.02 12.66
C GLU A 154 18.24 1.64 11.32
N ASP A 155 17.49 0.53 11.27
CA ASP A 155 16.73 0.15 10.08
C ASP A 155 15.50 1.05 9.97
N ASN A 156 15.44 1.89 8.93
CA ASN A 156 14.35 2.83 8.69
C ASN A 156 13.52 2.45 7.46
N TYR A 157 12.21 2.53 7.61
CA TYR A 157 11.23 2.20 6.57
C TYR A 157 10.22 3.32 6.43
N TYR A 158 9.95 3.71 5.21
CA TYR A 158 9.14 4.87 4.88
C TYR A 158 8.02 4.50 3.91
N LYS A 159 6.80 4.95 4.22
CA LYS A 159 5.67 4.86 3.30
C LYS A 159 5.24 6.26 2.89
N TYR A 160 5.05 6.45 1.61
CA TYR A 160 4.63 7.70 1.02
C TYR A 160 3.24 7.59 0.43
N LEU A 161 2.38 8.54 0.80
CA LEU A 161 1.10 8.76 0.16
C LEU A 161 1.08 10.18 -0.39
N VAL A 162 0.31 10.39 -1.44
CA VAL A 162 0.15 11.71 -2.04
C VAL A 162 -1.31 12.07 -2.23
N SER A 163 -1.62 13.35 -2.01
CA SER A 163 -2.85 14.01 -2.44
C SER A 163 -2.46 15.05 -3.48
N VAL A 164 -3.04 14.97 -4.67
CA VAL A 164 -2.80 15.92 -5.76
C VAL A 164 -4.07 16.73 -5.95
N ASN A 165 -3.94 18.06 -5.93
CA ASN A 165 -5.03 19.01 -6.12
C ASN A 165 -6.24 18.77 -5.20
N GLY A 166 -5.96 18.37 -3.94
CA GLY A 166 -6.98 18.10 -2.93
C GLY A 166 -7.73 16.78 -3.10
N GLN A 167 -7.32 15.93 -4.02
CA GLN A 167 -7.89 14.58 -4.14
C GLN A 167 -7.54 13.71 -2.93
N PRO A 168 -8.31 12.65 -2.64
CA PRO A 168 -7.98 11.72 -1.56
C PRO A 168 -6.54 11.19 -1.65
N PHE A 169 -5.91 10.99 -0.48
CA PHE A 169 -4.59 10.39 -0.41
C PHE A 169 -4.58 9.00 -1.05
N ARG A 170 -3.53 8.72 -1.83
CA ARG A 170 -3.26 7.39 -2.38
C ARG A 170 -1.85 6.96 -2.05
N PHE A 171 -1.66 5.67 -1.93
CA PHE A 171 -0.33 5.08 -1.81
C PHE A 171 0.49 5.40 -3.06
N LEU A 172 1.75 5.75 -2.85
CA LEU A 172 2.68 6.03 -3.94
C LEU A 172 3.85 5.05 -3.89
N GLN A 173 4.56 5.00 -2.76
CA GLN A 173 5.82 4.26 -2.68
C GLN A 173 6.13 3.84 -1.25
N ALA A 174 6.77 2.65 -1.08
CA ALA A 174 7.43 2.25 0.14
C ALA A 174 8.94 2.11 -0.11
N LEU A 175 9.75 2.74 0.71
CA LEU A 175 11.22 2.78 0.60
C LEU A 175 11.88 2.41 1.92
N ASN A 176 13.13 1.93 1.86
CA ASN A 176 13.96 1.63 3.01
C ASN A 176 15.33 2.30 2.88
N ASP A 177 16.10 2.26 3.94
CA ASP A 177 17.44 2.85 4.07
C ASP A 177 18.59 1.88 3.76
N LYS A 178 18.31 0.68 3.29
CA LYS A 178 19.28 -0.42 3.11
C LYS A 178 20.64 0.00 2.55
N TYR A 179 20.66 1.03 1.71
CA TYR A 179 21.89 1.55 1.06
C TYR A 179 22.24 2.97 1.50
N ASN A 180 21.50 3.54 2.43
CA ASN A 180 21.53 4.97 2.77
C ASN A 180 21.77 5.22 4.27
N ASP A 181 22.02 4.19 5.08
CA ASP A 181 22.21 4.29 6.55
C ASP A 181 23.21 5.38 6.92
N GLY A 182 22.75 6.36 7.68
CA GLY A 182 23.53 7.50 8.16
C GLY A 182 23.94 8.51 7.10
N LEU A 183 23.37 8.47 5.90
CA LEU A 183 23.69 9.38 4.80
C LEU A 183 22.64 10.48 4.64
N TYR A 184 23.01 11.55 3.92
CA TYR A 184 22.04 12.50 3.39
C TYR A 184 21.37 11.90 2.16
N VAL A 185 20.05 11.75 2.22
CA VAL A 185 19.26 10.96 1.27
C VAL A 185 18.32 11.85 0.48
N THR A 186 18.13 11.52 -0.79
CA THR A 186 17.04 12.05 -1.62
C THR A 186 16.16 10.91 -2.06
N HIS A 187 14.93 10.83 -1.55
CA HIS A 187 13.91 9.96 -2.11
C HIS A 187 13.21 10.67 -3.26
N GLN A 188 13.28 10.09 -4.43
CA GLN A 188 12.57 10.57 -5.62
C GLN A 188 11.24 9.84 -5.73
N LEU A 189 10.14 10.58 -5.65
CA LEU A 189 8.78 10.07 -5.70
C LEU A 189 8.21 10.29 -7.10
N LEU A 190 7.94 9.20 -7.79
CA LEU A 190 7.36 9.17 -9.14
C LEU A 190 5.99 8.48 -9.11
N ASP A 191 5.07 8.97 -9.89
CA ASP A 191 3.79 8.30 -10.11
C ASP A 191 3.63 7.94 -11.59
N PHE A 192 3.93 6.69 -11.92
CA PHE A 192 3.83 6.20 -13.30
C PHE A 192 2.37 6.00 -13.76
N MET A 193 1.44 5.82 -12.83
CA MET A 193 0.03 5.58 -13.16
C MET A 193 -0.75 6.89 -13.33
N ARG A 194 -0.35 7.93 -12.61
CA ARG A 194 -0.97 9.27 -12.62
C ARG A 194 0.14 10.31 -12.50
N PRO A 195 0.90 10.54 -13.60
CA PRO A 195 2.06 11.43 -13.60
C PRO A 195 1.70 12.82 -13.05
N PHE A 196 2.61 13.38 -12.29
CA PHE A 196 2.50 14.75 -11.83
C PHE A 196 2.66 15.72 -13.00
N ALA A 197 1.99 16.85 -12.92
CA ALA A 197 1.99 17.89 -13.95
C ALA A 197 2.43 19.25 -13.41
N LEU A 198 2.94 20.09 -14.30
CA LEU A 198 3.22 21.48 -13.99
C LEU A 198 1.94 22.19 -13.50
N GLY A 199 2.02 22.88 -12.38
CA GLY A 199 0.89 23.55 -11.73
C GLY A 199 0.20 22.71 -10.65
N ASP A 200 0.51 21.42 -10.51
CA ASP A 200 -0.08 20.60 -9.46
C ASP A 200 0.31 21.11 -8.06
N SER A 201 -0.68 21.11 -7.17
CA SER A 201 -0.51 21.26 -5.73
C SER A 201 -0.52 19.88 -5.08
N ILE A 202 0.60 19.49 -4.49
CA ILE A 202 0.80 18.15 -3.96
C ILE A 202 1.02 18.21 -2.45
N VAL A 203 0.31 17.36 -1.71
CA VAL A 203 0.61 17.09 -0.31
C VAL A 203 1.21 15.68 -0.24
N VAL A 204 2.45 15.61 0.22
CA VAL A 204 3.16 14.36 0.49
C VAL A 204 2.94 14.00 1.96
N ARG A 205 2.37 12.85 2.24
CA ARG A 205 2.28 12.26 3.56
C ARG A 205 3.36 11.20 3.70
N ARG A 206 4.31 11.45 4.61
CA ARG A 206 5.39 10.51 4.93
C ARG A 206 5.10 9.85 6.27
N GLN A 207 5.22 8.55 6.30
CA GLN A 207 5.01 7.70 7.46
C GLN A 207 6.30 6.93 7.77
N SER A 208 6.76 6.98 9.04
CA SER A 208 7.74 6.04 9.56
C SER A 208 7.01 4.76 9.95
N ILE A 209 7.33 3.64 9.32
CA ILE A 209 6.64 2.36 9.46
C ILE A 209 7.58 1.27 9.96
N SER A 210 7.04 0.16 10.43
CA SER A 210 7.81 -1.03 10.80
C SER A 210 8.21 -1.85 9.57
N LYS A 211 9.19 -2.75 9.73
CA LYS A 211 9.59 -3.67 8.67
C LYS A 211 8.45 -4.54 8.15
N PRO A 212 7.60 -5.18 8.99
CA PRO A 212 6.48 -5.97 8.50
C PRO A 212 5.49 -5.17 7.65
N VAL A 213 5.22 -3.91 8.03
CA VAL A 213 4.36 -3.01 7.26
C VAL A 213 5.02 -2.59 5.95
N PHE A 214 6.34 -2.34 5.97
CA PHE A 214 7.11 -2.10 4.75
C PHE A 214 7.06 -3.31 3.81
N ASP A 215 7.30 -4.53 4.31
CA ASP A 215 7.26 -5.75 3.50
C ASP A 215 5.89 -5.89 2.80
N TYR A 216 4.78 -5.67 3.54
CA TYR A 216 3.42 -5.67 2.97
C TYR A 216 3.28 -4.68 1.81
N TRP A 217 3.65 -3.41 2.02
CA TRP A 217 3.47 -2.37 1.00
C TRP A 217 4.48 -2.48 -0.15
N ASN A 218 5.66 -3.02 0.11
CA ASN A 218 6.64 -3.35 -0.93
C ASN A 218 6.12 -4.48 -1.84
N GLU A 219 5.47 -5.49 -1.28
CA GLU A 219 4.81 -6.53 -2.08
C GLU A 219 3.63 -5.95 -2.88
N VAL A 220 2.82 -5.06 -2.29
CA VAL A 220 1.74 -4.34 -3.00
C VAL A 220 2.29 -3.57 -4.21
N GLN A 221 3.37 -2.81 -4.06
CA GLN A 221 3.94 -2.03 -5.17
C GLN A 221 4.61 -2.90 -6.24
N MET A 222 5.02 -4.13 -5.91
CA MET A 222 5.61 -5.08 -6.85
C MET A 222 4.57 -5.89 -7.62
N ILE A 223 3.29 -5.81 -7.24
CA ILE A 223 2.20 -6.47 -7.97
C ILE A 223 2.07 -5.80 -9.34
N ASN A 224 2.60 -6.49 -10.36
CA ASN A 224 2.46 -6.04 -11.74
C ASN A 224 1.12 -6.57 -12.31
N PRO A 225 0.25 -5.71 -12.88
CA PRO A 225 -0.99 -6.12 -13.54
C PRO A 225 -0.76 -6.95 -14.82
N GLY A 226 0.12 -7.85 -14.86
CA GLY A 226 0.47 -8.73 -15.99
C GLY A 226 1.21 -9.97 -15.54
N SER A 227 1.49 -10.12 -14.25
CA SER A 227 2.09 -11.34 -13.73
C SER A 227 1.04 -12.44 -13.61
N ALA A 228 1.40 -13.66 -14.01
CA ALA A 228 0.50 -14.81 -14.11
C ALA A 228 -0.12 -15.28 -12.78
N ALA A 229 0.35 -14.81 -11.64
CA ALA A 229 -0.24 -15.06 -10.32
C ALA A 229 0.20 -13.97 -9.32
N PRO A 230 -0.58 -12.89 -9.12
CA PRO A 230 -0.32 -11.96 -8.03
C PRO A 230 -0.47 -12.70 -6.70
N ALA A 231 0.61 -12.78 -5.92
CA ALA A 231 0.53 -13.28 -4.56
C ALA A 231 -0.12 -12.24 -3.65
N ASN A 232 -0.89 -12.69 -2.66
CA ASN A 232 -1.39 -11.78 -1.64
C ASN A 232 -0.22 -11.27 -0.80
N PRO A 233 -0.15 -9.96 -0.50
CA PRO A 233 0.89 -9.40 0.36
C PRO A 233 0.92 -10.09 1.73
N LYS A 234 2.13 -10.27 2.26
CA LYS A 234 2.34 -10.91 3.55
C LYS A 234 1.77 -10.07 4.68
N SER A 235 0.75 -10.57 5.35
CA SER A 235 0.14 -9.94 6.51
C SER A 235 1.03 -10.05 7.76
N ASN A 236 1.01 -9.04 8.64
CA ASN A 236 1.56 -9.10 10.00
C ASN A 236 0.49 -9.48 11.05
N ILE A 237 -0.69 -9.91 10.62
CA ILE A 237 -1.80 -10.32 11.47
C ILE A 237 -1.80 -11.84 11.60
N SER A 238 -2.09 -12.33 12.81
CA SER A 238 -2.15 -13.76 13.12
C SER A 238 -3.29 -14.50 12.41
N ASN A 239 -3.33 -15.82 12.54
CA ASN A 239 -4.40 -16.72 12.06
C ASN A 239 -4.71 -16.61 10.56
N GLY A 240 -3.74 -16.16 9.74
CA GLY A 240 -3.88 -16.13 8.30
C GLY A 240 -4.86 -15.09 7.77
N ALA A 241 -5.22 -14.07 8.56
CA ALA A 241 -5.94 -12.91 8.05
C ALA A 241 -5.07 -12.15 7.03
N PHE A 242 -5.73 -11.60 6.02
CA PHE A 242 -5.12 -10.66 5.09
C PHE A 242 -5.15 -9.23 5.64
N GLY A 243 -4.46 -8.34 4.94
CA GLY A 243 -4.34 -6.95 5.34
C GLY A 243 -3.15 -6.70 6.25
N TYR A 244 -3.21 -5.63 7.04
CA TYR A 244 -2.08 -5.22 7.88
C TYR A 244 -2.54 -4.38 9.07
N PHE A 245 -1.72 -4.41 10.12
CA PHE A 245 -1.80 -3.46 11.22
C PHE A 245 -0.56 -2.57 11.20
N SER A 246 -0.76 -1.25 11.24
CA SER A 246 0.30 -0.24 11.23
C SER A 246 0.01 0.83 12.27
N ILE A 247 1.04 1.20 13.01
CA ILE A 247 1.07 2.40 13.86
C ILE A 247 2.23 3.25 13.35
N SER A 248 1.95 4.43 12.81
CA SER A 248 2.98 5.24 12.18
C SER A 248 3.05 6.67 12.72
N ASN A 249 4.28 7.14 12.89
CA ASN A 249 4.56 8.55 13.07
C ASN A 249 4.52 9.22 11.69
N THR A 250 3.60 10.14 11.51
CA THR A 250 3.22 10.67 10.21
C THR A 250 3.31 12.19 10.20
N LYS A 251 3.83 12.74 9.10
CA LYS A 251 3.79 14.18 8.81
C LYS A 251 3.40 14.43 7.36
N GLU A 252 2.85 15.61 7.12
CA GLU A 252 2.43 16.08 5.81
C GLU A 252 3.25 17.29 5.39
N TYR A 253 3.58 17.34 4.11
CA TYR A 253 4.39 18.39 3.50
C TYR A 253 3.74 18.80 2.18
N GLY A 254 3.54 20.12 2.01
CA GLY A 254 2.97 20.67 0.78
C GLY A 254 4.05 21.15 -0.18
N ILE A 255 3.85 20.91 -1.46
CA ILE A 255 4.68 21.46 -2.54
C ILE A 255 3.79 21.73 -3.77
N ALA A 256 4.13 22.80 -4.51
CA ALA A 256 3.52 23.06 -5.81
C ALA A 256 4.58 22.94 -6.90
N ILE A 257 4.29 22.21 -7.97
CA ILE A 257 5.19 22.07 -9.12
C ILE A 257 5.11 23.36 -9.95
N ARG A 258 6.16 24.20 -9.87
CA ARG A 258 6.24 25.47 -10.59
C ARG A 258 7.50 25.49 -11.45
N SER A 259 7.47 26.22 -12.56
CA SER A 259 8.59 26.34 -13.50
C SER A 259 9.89 26.90 -12.91
N VAL A 260 9.82 27.55 -11.75
CA VAL A 260 10.98 28.14 -11.04
C VAL A 260 11.59 27.23 -9.98
N ASP A 261 10.92 26.11 -9.66
CA ASP A 261 11.31 25.22 -8.56
C ASP A 261 12.17 24.03 -9.05
N PHE A 262 12.54 24.03 -10.35
CA PHE A 262 13.33 22.93 -10.91
C PHE A 262 14.79 23.03 -10.48
N TYR A 263 15.28 21.98 -9.90
CA TYR A 263 16.70 21.80 -9.61
C TYR A 263 17.42 21.57 -10.95
N ASN A 264 18.00 22.62 -11.51
CA ASN A 264 18.93 22.47 -12.63
C ASN A 264 20.19 21.82 -12.08
N GLY A 265 20.33 20.52 -12.29
CA GLY A 265 21.49 19.70 -11.87
C GLY A 265 22.78 20.00 -12.63
N GLU A 266 22.94 21.23 -13.14
CA GLU A 266 24.18 21.72 -13.74
C GLU A 266 24.83 22.73 -12.79
N ASN A 267 25.41 22.25 -11.70
CA ASN A 267 26.48 22.97 -10.99
C ASN A 267 26.98 22.10 -9.82
N GLU A 268 27.82 21.09 -10.17
CA GLU A 268 29.00 20.71 -9.38
C GLU A 268 29.97 19.92 -10.27
#